data_82cfeffe0161c684ab935f1f81e3cf33
#
_entry.id   82cfeffe0161c684ab935f1f81e3cf33
#
_cell.length_a   1.000
_cell.length_b   1.000
_cell.length_c   1.000
_cell.angle_alpha   90.00
_cell.angle_beta   90.00
_cell.angle_gamma   90.00
#
_symmetry.space_group_name_H-M   'P 1'
#
loop_
_entity.id
_entity.type
_entity.pdbx_description
1 polymer ?
#
loop_
_entity_poly.entity_id
_entity_poly.type
_entity_poly.pdbx_seq_one_letter_code
_entity_poly.pdbx_strand_id
1 'polypeptide(L)'
;GPRRYDRRGRGATGLLVIGDALCAFNPVYGQGLSVAALNAVALRDVLAGGGAPSAHALQRAVLRSSHAAWTVATGADSPMPGAIGNAVRTGPVARLLNRYLRRLRAHVPSDPVVCAANRDVLFLLNPPHSLLTSPQVLRRVLLRTALPTSRDLPTP
;
A
#
# COMPACT_ATOMS: atom_id res chain seq x y z
N GLY A 1 6.98 9.14 -6.70
CA GLY A 1 6.79 9.34 -5.25
C GLY A 1 5.63 10.29 -4.97
N PRO A 2 5.08 10.27 -3.74
CA PRO A 2 4.09 11.28 -3.37
C PRO A 2 4.72 12.67 -3.50
N ARG A 3 3.93 13.62 -3.97
CA ARG A 3 4.39 14.99 -4.14
C ARG A 3 4.53 15.65 -2.76
N ARG A 4 5.76 16.05 -2.41
CA ARG A 4 6.11 16.54 -1.07
C ARG A 4 5.82 18.05 -0.95
N TYR A 5 4.53 18.41 -0.96
CA TYR A 5 4.09 19.78 -0.76
C TYR A 5 4.35 20.30 0.66
N ASP A 6 4.51 19.41 1.64
CA ASP A 6 4.89 19.72 3.03
C ASP A 6 6.32 20.28 3.19
N ARG A 7 7.20 20.07 2.19
CA ARG A 7 8.60 20.55 2.21
C ARG A 7 8.81 21.90 1.53
N ARG A 8 7.80 22.42 0.88
CA ARG A 8 7.89 23.75 0.24
C ARG A 8 7.64 24.83 1.28
N GLY A 9 8.72 25.46 1.80
CA GLY A 9 8.69 26.50 2.82
C GLY A 9 7.92 27.79 2.45
N ARG A 10 7.42 27.92 1.22
CA ARG A 10 6.54 28.97 0.71
C ARG A 10 5.44 28.35 -0.14
N GLY A 11 4.69 27.40 0.43
CA GLY A 11 3.45 26.91 -0.18
C GLY A 11 2.44 28.06 -0.24
N ALA A 12 1.58 28.05 -1.27
CA ALA A 12 0.46 28.98 -1.31
C ALA A 12 -0.35 28.86 -0.02
N THR A 13 -0.49 29.96 0.71
CA THR A 13 -1.32 30.00 1.91
C THR A 13 -2.76 29.67 1.52
N GLY A 14 -3.39 28.75 2.26
CA GLY A 14 -4.76 28.34 1.97
C GLY A 14 -4.92 27.23 0.92
N LEU A 15 -3.83 26.66 0.38
CA LEU A 15 -3.87 25.53 -0.54
C LEU A 15 -3.54 24.23 0.18
N LEU A 16 -4.42 23.22 -0.01
CA LEU A 16 -4.22 21.85 0.42
C LEU A 16 -4.32 20.90 -0.78
N VAL A 17 -3.37 19.99 -0.92
CA VAL A 17 -3.34 19.00 -2.00
C VAL A 17 -3.72 17.64 -1.45
N ILE A 18 -4.74 16.99 -2.03
CA ILE A 18 -5.30 15.71 -1.59
C ILE A 18 -5.49 14.73 -2.77
N GLY A 19 -5.76 13.47 -2.46
CA GLY A 19 -6.08 12.44 -3.44
C GLY A 19 -4.99 12.27 -4.51
N ASP A 20 -5.39 12.07 -5.75
CA ASP A 20 -4.49 11.82 -6.88
C ASP A 20 -3.56 13.00 -7.20
N ALA A 21 -3.97 14.23 -6.88
CA ALA A 21 -3.09 15.39 -7.02
C ALA A 21 -1.87 15.30 -6.10
N LEU A 22 -2.01 14.66 -4.93
CA LEU A 22 -0.93 14.40 -3.99
C LEU A 22 -0.16 13.13 -4.36
N CYS A 23 -0.87 12.05 -4.66
CA CYS A 23 -0.29 10.74 -4.87
C CYS A 23 -1.15 9.95 -5.87
N ALA A 24 -0.76 9.96 -7.15
CA ALA A 24 -1.41 9.16 -8.17
C ALA A 24 -0.98 7.70 -8.04
N PHE A 25 -1.95 6.81 -7.96
CA PHE A 25 -1.77 5.36 -7.93
C PHE A 25 -2.08 4.76 -9.31
N ASN A 26 -1.45 3.62 -9.61
CA ASN A 26 -1.85 2.86 -10.77
C ASN A 26 -3.31 2.39 -10.59
N PRO A 27 -4.21 2.67 -11.55
CA PRO A 27 -5.64 2.31 -11.47
C PRO A 27 -5.89 0.82 -11.22
N VAL A 28 -4.96 -0.03 -11.64
CA VAL A 28 -5.00 -1.51 -11.44
C VAL A 28 -5.16 -1.88 -9.95
N TYR A 29 -4.66 -1.06 -9.04
CA TYR A 29 -4.78 -1.34 -7.61
C TYR A 29 -6.10 -0.90 -6.98
N GLY A 30 -6.91 -0.09 -7.67
CA GLY A 30 -8.20 0.41 -7.18
C GLY A 30 -8.12 1.28 -5.91
N GLN A 31 -6.94 1.76 -5.53
CA GLN A 31 -6.69 2.40 -4.24
C GLN A 31 -6.99 3.91 -4.21
N GLY A 32 -7.14 4.56 -5.36
CA GLY A 32 -7.30 6.02 -5.44
C GLY A 32 -8.46 6.54 -4.60
N LEU A 33 -9.65 5.94 -4.72
CA LEU A 33 -10.83 6.34 -3.97
C LEU A 33 -10.68 6.08 -2.45
N SER A 34 -10.13 4.93 -2.08
CA SER A 34 -9.87 4.59 -0.66
C SER A 34 -8.89 5.58 -0.04
N VAL A 35 -7.86 5.98 -0.76
CA VAL A 35 -6.89 6.98 -0.29
C VAL A 35 -7.54 8.35 -0.16
N ALA A 36 -8.38 8.76 -1.10
CA ALA A 36 -9.11 10.02 -1.00
C ALA A 36 -10.02 10.05 0.24
N ALA A 37 -10.72 8.95 0.52
CA ALA A 37 -11.54 8.82 1.74
C ALA A 37 -10.69 8.88 3.01
N LEU A 38 -9.56 8.18 3.07
CA LEU A 38 -8.63 8.25 4.20
C LEU A 38 -8.03 9.64 4.40
N ASN A 39 -7.78 10.38 3.31
CA ASN A 39 -7.34 11.77 3.38
C ASN A 39 -8.44 12.64 4.01
N ALA A 40 -9.70 12.46 3.62
CA ALA A 40 -10.83 13.21 4.18
C ALA A 40 -11.01 12.93 5.68
N VAL A 41 -10.91 11.66 6.09
CA VAL A 41 -10.94 11.27 7.51
C VAL A 41 -9.79 11.92 8.29
N ALA A 42 -8.56 11.86 7.78
CA ALA A 42 -7.40 12.45 8.41
C ALA A 42 -7.54 13.98 8.58
N LEU A 43 -8.12 14.66 7.60
CA LEU A 43 -8.43 16.10 7.69
C LEU A 43 -9.50 16.38 8.74
N ARG A 44 -10.60 15.65 8.73
CA ARG A 44 -11.67 15.76 9.72
C ARG A 44 -11.09 15.62 11.13
N ASP A 45 -10.26 14.64 11.38
CA ASP A 45 -9.74 14.34 12.72
C ASP A 45 -8.79 15.47 13.21
N VAL A 46 -7.98 16.05 12.32
CA VAL A 46 -7.13 17.20 12.67
C VAL A 46 -7.97 18.45 12.94
N LEU A 47 -9.03 18.67 12.16
CA LEU A 47 -9.93 19.84 12.34
C LEU A 47 -10.80 19.70 13.59
N ALA A 48 -11.23 18.49 13.94
CA ALA A 48 -12.01 18.21 15.13
C ALA A 48 -11.22 18.37 16.45
N GLY A 49 -9.89 18.36 16.39
CA GLY A 49 -9.01 18.49 17.57
C GLY A 49 -9.02 19.88 18.23
N GLY A 50 -9.78 20.85 17.70
CA GLY A 50 -9.86 22.23 18.18
C GLY A 50 -8.67 23.10 17.72
N GLY A 51 -8.91 24.40 17.60
CA GLY A 51 -7.92 25.36 17.12
C GLY A 51 -7.90 25.52 15.59
N ALA A 52 -6.96 26.33 15.10
CA ALA A 52 -6.74 26.57 13.67
C ALA A 52 -5.45 25.90 13.23
N PRO A 53 -5.51 24.62 12.75
CA PRO A 53 -4.33 23.92 12.33
C PRO A 53 -3.71 24.60 11.10
N SER A 54 -2.37 24.67 11.06
CA SER A 54 -1.68 25.22 9.90
C SER A 54 -1.87 24.33 8.66
N ALA A 55 -1.81 24.93 7.46
CA ALA A 55 -1.84 24.20 6.19
C ALA A 55 -0.76 23.10 6.13
N HIS A 56 0.40 23.34 6.75
CA HIS A 56 1.46 22.36 6.88
C HIS A 56 1.04 21.15 7.74
N ALA A 57 0.36 21.37 8.86
CA ALA A 57 -0.12 20.29 9.71
C ALA A 57 -1.16 19.42 8.98
N LEU A 58 -2.10 20.06 8.28
CA LEU A 58 -3.10 19.39 7.43
C LEU A 58 -2.43 18.59 6.32
N GLN A 59 -1.50 19.18 5.58
CA GLN A 59 -0.79 18.49 4.50
C GLN A 59 0.01 17.28 5.00
N ARG A 60 0.63 17.39 6.18
CA ARG A 60 1.33 16.26 6.80
C ARG A 60 0.39 15.14 7.23
N ALA A 61 -0.82 15.46 7.71
CA ALA A 61 -1.83 14.46 8.06
C ALA A 61 -2.26 13.66 6.81
N VAL A 62 -2.55 14.35 5.71
CA VAL A 62 -2.90 13.74 4.42
C VAL A 62 -1.77 12.86 3.88
N LEU A 63 -0.52 13.31 3.95
CA LEU A 63 0.63 12.50 3.55
C LEU A 63 0.78 11.24 4.38
N ARG A 64 0.55 11.32 5.70
CA ARG A 64 0.61 10.16 6.59
C ARG A 64 -0.48 9.13 6.26
N SER A 65 -1.72 9.59 6.03
CA SER A 65 -2.84 8.69 5.68
C SER A 65 -2.64 7.97 4.34
N SER A 66 -1.89 8.58 3.40
CA SER A 66 -1.56 7.97 2.10
C SER A 66 -0.38 6.98 2.16
N HIS A 67 0.35 6.90 3.29
CA HIS A 67 1.61 6.15 3.36
C HIS A 67 1.44 4.64 3.19
N ALA A 68 0.38 4.06 3.76
CA ALA A 68 0.11 2.63 3.66
C ALA A 68 -0.13 2.22 2.20
N ALA A 69 -1.00 2.95 1.49
CA ALA A 69 -1.27 2.72 0.08
C ALA A 69 0.00 2.85 -0.77
N TRP A 70 0.80 3.88 -0.51
CA TRP A 70 2.07 4.06 -1.19
C TRP A 70 3.01 2.87 -0.99
N THR A 71 3.10 2.35 0.23
CA THR A 71 3.95 1.18 0.55
C THR A 71 3.47 -0.08 -0.18
N VAL A 72 2.16 -0.30 -0.27
CA VAL A 72 1.58 -1.44 -1.00
C VAL A 72 1.87 -1.33 -2.50
N ALA A 73 1.58 -0.18 -3.10
CA ALA A 73 1.77 0.05 -4.53
C ALA A 73 3.24 -0.09 -4.94
N THR A 74 4.16 0.58 -4.23
CA THR A 74 5.60 0.51 -4.53
C THR A 74 6.19 -0.88 -4.27
N GLY A 75 5.68 -1.59 -3.26
CA GLY A 75 6.06 -2.99 -3.00
C GLY A 75 5.59 -3.94 -4.11
N ALA A 76 4.47 -3.65 -4.75
CA ALA A 76 3.97 -4.42 -5.88
C ALA A 76 4.76 -4.14 -7.18
N ASP A 77 5.16 -2.88 -7.39
CA ASP A 77 5.89 -2.44 -8.58
C ASP A 77 7.40 -2.74 -8.51
N SER A 78 7.95 -2.86 -7.29
CA SER A 78 9.40 -3.06 -7.08
C SER A 78 10.03 -4.26 -7.82
N PRO A 79 9.33 -5.41 -8.03
CA PRO A 79 9.88 -6.53 -8.79
C PRO A 79 9.78 -6.36 -10.31
N MET A 80 9.14 -5.30 -10.82
CA MET A 80 8.94 -5.10 -12.25
C MET A 80 10.25 -4.73 -12.95
N PRO A 81 10.51 -5.28 -14.17
CA PRO A 81 11.65 -4.89 -14.98
C PRO A 81 11.62 -3.37 -15.23
N GLY A 82 12.76 -2.72 -15.02
CA GLY A 82 12.86 -1.27 -15.22
C GLY A 82 12.37 -0.40 -14.05
N ALA A 83 11.96 -0.99 -12.93
CA ALA A 83 11.61 -0.23 -11.74
C ALA A 83 12.85 0.53 -11.22
N ILE A 84 12.76 1.87 -11.21
CA ILE A 84 13.83 2.75 -10.74
C ILE A 84 13.28 3.61 -9.59
N GLY A 85 14.07 3.80 -8.54
CA GLY A 85 13.75 4.74 -7.47
C GLY A 85 14.05 4.22 -6.07
N ASN A 86 13.90 5.09 -5.09
CA ASN A 86 14.20 4.80 -3.67
C ASN A 86 13.25 3.77 -3.04
N ALA A 87 12.17 3.40 -3.72
CA ALA A 87 11.23 2.37 -3.27
C ALA A 87 11.70 0.95 -3.65
N VAL A 88 12.64 0.82 -4.59
CA VAL A 88 13.22 -0.46 -4.97
C VAL A 88 14.14 -0.93 -3.86
N ARG A 89 13.69 -1.92 -3.12
CA ARG A 89 14.48 -2.52 -2.03
C ARG A 89 15.43 -3.57 -2.59
N THR A 90 16.71 -3.40 -2.29
CA THR A 90 17.78 -4.35 -2.66
C THR A 90 18.36 -5.02 -1.41
N GLY A 91 19.09 -6.12 -1.60
CA GLY A 91 19.74 -6.82 -0.49
C GLY A 91 19.05 -8.12 -0.07
N PRO A 92 19.65 -8.86 0.89
CA PRO A 92 19.18 -10.20 1.27
C PRO A 92 17.78 -10.20 1.91
N VAL A 93 17.50 -9.22 2.77
CA VAL A 93 16.19 -9.08 3.42
C VAL A 93 15.09 -8.79 2.39
N ALA A 94 15.37 -7.92 1.42
CA ALA A 94 14.42 -7.63 0.34
C ALA A 94 14.16 -8.87 -0.53
N ARG A 95 15.18 -9.66 -0.82
CA ARG A 95 15.03 -10.94 -1.55
C ARG A 95 14.15 -11.92 -0.81
N LEU A 96 14.36 -12.06 0.50
CA LEU A 96 13.55 -12.94 1.36
C LEU A 96 12.08 -12.47 1.39
N LEU A 97 11.86 -11.18 1.59
CA LEU A 97 10.52 -10.58 1.59
C LEU A 97 9.82 -10.79 0.22
N ASN A 98 10.52 -10.53 -0.87
CA ASN A 98 9.98 -10.73 -2.21
C ASN A 98 9.65 -12.21 -2.49
N ARG A 99 10.49 -13.15 -2.00
CA ARG A 99 10.21 -14.59 -2.08
C ARG A 99 8.94 -14.94 -1.31
N TYR A 100 8.80 -14.43 -0.09
CA TYR A 100 7.60 -14.63 0.72
C TYR A 100 6.34 -14.07 0.03
N LEU A 101 6.39 -12.83 -0.45
CA LEU A 101 5.24 -12.19 -1.11
C LEU A 101 4.85 -12.90 -2.41
N ARG A 102 5.81 -13.40 -3.17
CA ARG A 102 5.50 -14.25 -4.34
C ARG A 102 4.76 -15.50 -3.94
N ARG A 103 5.23 -16.18 -2.88
CA ARG A 103 4.59 -17.39 -2.36
C ARG A 103 3.18 -17.09 -1.83
N LEU A 104 3.01 -15.99 -1.10
CA LEU A 104 1.70 -15.53 -0.64
C LEU A 104 0.73 -15.34 -1.82
N ARG A 105 1.16 -14.62 -2.86
CA ARG A 105 0.34 -14.40 -4.06
C ARG A 105 -0.06 -15.69 -4.77
N ALA A 106 0.81 -16.69 -4.78
CA ALA A 106 0.50 -18.01 -5.33
C ALA A 106 -0.61 -18.75 -4.55
N HIS A 107 -0.79 -18.45 -3.24
CA HIS A 107 -1.86 -19.04 -2.43
C HIS A 107 -3.19 -18.26 -2.54
N VAL A 108 -3.19 -17.01 -3.00
CA VAL A 108 -4.41 -16.17 -3.07
C VAL A 108 -5.56 -16.86 -3.83
N PRO A 109 -5.35 -17.52 -4.98
CA PRO A 109 -6.45 -18.14 -5.71
C PRO A 109 -7.02 -19.39 -5.03
N SER A 110 -6.27 -20.06 -4.16
CA SER A 110 -6.60 -21.38 -3.62
C SER A 110 -6.85 -21.41 -2.11
N ASP A 111 -6.50 -20.36 -1.37
CA ASP A 111 -6.67 -20.29 0.07
C ASP A 111 -7.51 -19.08 0.49
N PRO A 112 -8.75 -19.28 0.98
CA PRO A 112 -9.66 -18.19 1.31
C PRO A 112 -9.15 -17.27 2.42
N VAL A 113 -8.34 -17.77 3.36
CA VAL A 113 -7.77 -16.95 4.44
C VAL A 113 -6.67 -16.04 3.91
N VAL A 114 -5.80 -16.57 3.04
CA VAL A 114 -4.75 -15.77 2.40
C VAL A 114 -5.37 -14.76 1.44
N CYS A 115 -6.40 -15.16 0.70
CA CYS A 115 -7.16 -14.28 -0.18
C CYS A 115 -7.77 -13.10 0.59
N ALA A 116 -8.49 -13.39 1.69
CA ALA A 116 -9.10 -12.36 2.52
C ALA A 116 -8.06 -11.40 3.10
N ALA A 117 -6.97 -11.92 3.68
CA ALA A 117 -5.91 -11.09 4.25
C ALA A 117 -5.23 -10.21 3.18
N ASN A 118 -4.97 -10.75 2.00
CA ASN A 118 -4.39 -9.98 0.88
C ASN A 118 -5.35 -8.90 0.38
N ARG A 119 -6.64 -9.21 0.26
CA ARG A 119 -7.70 -8.26 -0.11
C ARG A 119 -7.80 -7.13 0.90
N ASP A 120 -7.80 -7.44 2.20
CA ASP A 120 -7.95 -6.45 3.26
C ASP A 120 -6.77 -5.46 3.27
N VAL A 121 -5.55 -5.93 2.97
CA VAL A 121 -4.39 -5.04 2.79
C VAL A 121 -4.50 -4.24 1.49
N LEU A 122 -4.97 -4.85 0.40
CA LEU A 122 -5.13 -4.16 -0.87
C LEU A 122 -6.15 -3.02 -0.80
N PHE A 123 -7.25 -3.24 -0.07
CA PHE A 123 -8.29 -2.23 0.17
C PHE A 123 -8.02 -1.33 1.38
N LEU A 124 -6.82 -1.41 1.97
CA LEU A 124 -6.36 -0.57 3.08
C LEU A 124 -7.19 -0.75 4.38
N LEU A 125 -7.88 -1.87 4.53
CA LEU A 125 -8.60 -2.24 5.76
C LEU A 125 -7.63 -2.71 6.84
N ASN A 126 -6.52 -3.32 6.43
CA ASN A 126 -5.44 -3.75 7.31
C ASN A 126 -4.08 -3.19 6.85
N PRO A 127 -3.16 -2.91 7.76
CA PRO A 127 -1.84 -2.42 7.41
C PRO A 127 -1.00 -3.51 6.69
N PRO A 128 -0.08 -3.14 5.77
CA PRO A 128 0.69 -4.12 4.98
C PRO A 128 1.48 -5.14 5.80
N HIS A 129 1.95 -4.76 6.99
CA HIS A 129 2.70 -5.67 7.86
C HIS A 129 1.85 -6.81 8.42
N SER A 130 0.51 -6.70 8.42
CA SER A 130 -0.38 -7.77 8.88
C SER A 130 -0.18 -9.08 8.10
N LEU A 131 0.21 -9.01 6.83
CA LEU A 131 0.56 -10.19 6.04
C LEU A 131 1.81 -10.93 6.56
N LEU A 132 2.67 -10.24 7.32
CA LEU A 132 3.92 -10.78 7.88
C LEU A 132 3.80 -11.13 9.36
N THR A 133 2.76 -10.67 10.05
CA THR A 133 2.59 -10.85 11.49
C THR A 133 1.41 -11.76 11.86
N SER A 134 0.49 -12.01 10.94
CA SER A 134 -0.63 -12.92 11.18
C SER A 134 -0.18 -14.39 11.22
N PRO A 135 -0.30 -15.09 12.37
CA PRO A 135 0.11 -16.49 12.47
C PRO A 135 -0.65 -17.40 11.51
N GLN A 136 -1.92 -17.09 11.25
CA GLN A 136 -2.75 -17.86 10.32
C GLN A 136 -2.25 -17.76 8.89
N VAL A 137 -1.89 -16.55 8.44
CA VAL A 137 -1.35 -16.31 7.10
C VAL A 137 0.02 -16.95 6.96
N LEU A 138 0.92 -16.73 7.93
CA LEU A 138 2.27 -17.29 7.93
C LEU A 138 2.24 -18.82 7.84
N ARG A 139 1.42 -19.49 8.68
CA ARG A 139 1.29 -20.93 8.67
C ARG A 139 0.84 -21.45 7.31
N ARG A 140 -0.13 -20.80 6.67
CA ARG A 140 -0.65 -21.22 5.37
C ARG A 140 0.36 -21.01 4.24
N VAL A 141 1.02 -19.85 4.23
CA VAL A 141 1.99 -19.53 3.20
C VAL A 141 3.28 -20.35 3.33
N LEU A 142 3.73 -20.66 4.55
CA LEU A 142 4.99 -21.36 4.76
C LEU A 142 4.87 -22.88 4.78
N LEU A 143 3.75 -23.43 5.28
CA LEU A 143 3.60 -24.87 5.49
C LEU A 143 2.74 -25.58 4.43
N ARG A 144 1.94 -24.85 3.65
CA ARG A 144 1.12 -25.47 2.58
C ARG A 144 1.79 -25.28 1.22
N THR A 145 1.61 -26.27 0.35
CA THR A 145 1.94 -26.12 -1.07
C THR A 145 0.78 -25.43 -1.77
N ALA A 146 1.05 -24.39 -2.55
CA ALA A 146 0.04 -23.75 -3.38
C ALA A 146 -0.44 -24.76 -4.44
N LEU A 147 -1.75 -24.83 -4.66
CA LEU A 147 -2.27 -25.60 -5.78
C LEU A 147 -1.85 -24.95 -7.10
N PRO A 148 -1.53 -25.75 -8.13
CA PRO A 148 -1.23 -25.22 -9.45
C PRO A 148 -2.42 -24.39 -9.97
N THR A 149 -2.12 -23.25 -10.55
CA THR A 149 -3.13 -22.41 -11.18
C THR A 149 -3.47 -22.96 -12.56
N SER A 150 -4.64 -22.60 -13.11
CA SER A 150 -5.04 -23.02 -14.46
C SER A 150 -4.05 -22.64 -15.57
N ARG A 151 -3.11 -21.74 -15.30
CA ARG A 151 -2.01 -21.37 -16.21
C ARG A 151 -0.87 -22.39 -16.25
N ASP A 152 -0.79 -23.25 -15.24
CA ASP A 152 0.25 -24.27 -15.11
C ASP A 152 -0.21 -25.63 -15.67
N LEU A 153 -1.46 -25.71 -16.16
CA LEU A 153 -1.98 -26.89 -16.84
C LEU A 153 -1.46 -26.91 -18.29
N PRO A 154 -0.91 -28.04 -18.75
CA PRO A 154 -0.56 -28.17 -20.16
C PRO A 154 -1.79 -27.95 -21.02
N THR A 155 -1.71 -27.10 -22.00
CA THR A 155 -2.71 -26.94 -23.05
C THR A 155 -2.84 -28.26 -23.80
N PRO A 156 -4.06 -28.75 -24.07
CA PRO A 156 -4.31 -29.97 -24.82
C PRO A 156 -3.75 -29.93 -26.24
#